data_1ae2589b8bed6da5196b08c1e87e6c42
#
_entry.id   1ae2589b8bed6da5196b08c1e87e6c42
#
_cell.length_a   1.000
_cell.length_b   1.000
_cell.length_c   1.000
_cell.angle_alpha   90.00
_cell.angle_beta   90.00
_cell.angle_gamma   90.00
#
_symmetry.space_group_name_H-M   'P 1'
#
loop_
_entity.id
_entity.type
_entity.pdbx_description
1 polymer ?
#
loop_
_entity_poly.entity_id
_entity_poly.type
_entity_poly.pdbx_seq_one_letter_code
_entity_poly.pdbx_strand_id
1 'polypeptide(L)' 'MILSEKITEERKKNGWSQEELAEKLSVSRQAVSKWESAQSTPDLQKIIRMAELFQVSTDY' A
#
# COMPACT_ATOMS: atom_id res chain seq x y z
N MET A 1 6.37 -10.48 -8.52
CA MET A 1 5.48 -10.24 -7.37
C MET A 1 4.36 -9.30 -7.76
N ILE A 2 3.15 -9.59 -7.32
CA ILE A 2 1.99 -8.75 -7.61
C ILE A 2 1.91 -7.65 -6.57
N LEU A 3 1.81 -6.39 -7.02
CA LEU A 3 1.80 -5.23 -6.14
C LEU A 3 0.68 -5.29 -5.09
N SER A 4 -0.51 -5.73 -5.49
CA SER A 4 -1.65 -5.82 -4.57
C SER A 4 -1.35 -6.76 -3.40
N GLU A 5 -0.70 -7.88 -3.68
CA GLU A 5 -0.32 -8.84 -2.65
C GLU A 5 0.74 -8.25 -1.72
N LYS A 6 1.69 -7.51 -2.29
CA LYS A 6 2.75 -6.90 -1.50
C LYS A 6 2.21 -5.84 -0.55
N ILE A 7 1.28 -5.03 -1.02
CA ILE A 7 0.65 -4.01 -0.18
C ILE A 7 -0.05 -4.67 1.00
N THR A 8 -0.85 -5.70 0.73
CA THR A 8 -1.59 -6.41 1.77
C THR A 8 -0.63 -7.06 2.77
N GLU A 9 0.40 -7.71 2.27
CA GLU A 9 1.38 -8.41 3.10
C GLU A 9 2.11 -7.45 4.03
N GLU A 10 2.61 -6.34 3.49
CA GLU A 10 3.36 -5.39 4.29
C GLU A 10 2.46 -4.67 5.30
N ARG A 11 1.23 -4.37 4.91
CA ARG A 11 0.27 -3.77 5.82
C ARG A 11 0.01 -4.68 7.03
N LYS A 12 -0.27 -5.95 6.77
CA LYS A 12 -0.55 -6.91 7.83
C LYS A 12 0.68 -7.16 8.70
N LYS A 13 1.85 -7.18 8.08
CA LYS A 13 3.11 -7.38 8.77
C LYS A 13 3.35 -6.26 9.79
N ASN A 14 2.92 -5.05 9.47
CA ASN A 14 3.05 -3.90 10.38
C ASN A 14 1.87 -3.79 11.35
N GLY A 15 0.88 -4.66 11.24
CA GLY A 15 -0.28 -4.63 12.12
C GLY A 15 -1.24 -3.49 11.86
N TRP A 16 -1.27 -2.96 10.64
CA TRP A 16 -2.12 -1.83 10.28
C TRP A 16 -3.41 -2.30 9.61
N SER A 17 -4.51 -1.58 9.88
CA SER A 17 -5.74 -1.77 9.13
C SER A 17 -5.64 -1.02 7.81
N GLN A 18 -6.57 -1.29 6.88
CA GLN A 18 -6.63 -0.54 5.62
C GLN A 18 -6.82 0.95 5.90
N GLU A 19 -7.62 1.28 6.90
CA GLU A 19 -7.87 2.66 7.27
C GLU A 19 -6.60 3.34 7.79
N GLU A 20 -5.82 2.63 8.60
CA GLU A 20 -4.57 3.16 9.12
C GLU A 20 -3.57 3.42 8.00
N LEU A 21 -3.46 2.49 7.05
CA LEU A 21 -2.57 2.69 5.91
C LEU A 21 -3.04 3.87 5.07
N ALA A 22 -4.34 3.99 4.85
CA ALA A 22 -4.91 5.10 4.09
C ALA A 22 -4.56 6.44 4.72
N GLU A 23 -4.67 6.54 6.05
CA GLU A 23 -4.31 7.76 6.77
C GLU A 23 -2.83 8.10 6.56
N LYS A 24 -1.97 7.11 6.65
CA LYS A 24 -0.53 7.32 6.50
C LYS A 24 -0.16 7.79 5.09
N LEU A 25 -0.96 7.41 4.11
CA LEU A 25 -0.74 7.79 2.71
C LEU A 25 -1.59 8.99 2.27
N SER A 26 -2.42 9.51 3.15
CA SER A 26 -3.33 10.62 2.86
C SER A 26 -4.28 10.28 1.71
N VAL A 27 -4.80 9.08 1.70
CA VAL A 27 -5.77 8.62 0.71
C VAL A 27 -6.98 8.04 1.45
N SER A 28 -8.06 7.73 0.70
CA SER A 28 -9.23 7.12 1.30
C SER A 28 -8.98 5.63 1.54
N ARG A 29 -9.72 5.06 2.51
CA ARG A 29 -9.67 3.62 2.76
C ARG A 29 -10.09 2.85 1.50
N GLN A 30 -11.03 3.41 0.74
CA GLN A 30 -11.49 2.79 -0.50
C GLN A 30 -10.37 2.64 -1.51
N ALA A 31 -9.46 3.63 -1.57
CA ALA A 31 -8.31 3.54 -2.46
C ALA A 31 -7.42 2.36 -2.09
N VAL A 32 -7.12 2.21 -0.80
CA VAL A 32 -6.31 1.08 -0.32
C VAL A 32 -7.00 -0.25 -0.63
N SER A 33 -8.30 -0.31 -0.39
CA SER A 33 -9.09 -1.52 -0.66
C SER A 33 -8.99 -1.92 -2.14
N LYS A 34 -9.11 -0.94 -3.04
CA LYS A 34 -9.03 -1.20 -4.48
C LYS A 34 -7.64 -1.66 -4.89
N TRP A 35 -6.60 -1.07 -4.28
CA TRP A 35 -5.22 -1.50 -4.56
C TRP A 35 -5.00 -2.94 -4.13
N GLU A 36 -5.52 -3.32 -2.96
CA GLU A 36 -5.31 -4.67 -2.44
C GLU A 36 -6.12 -5.72 -3.18
N SER A 37 -7.23 -5.33 -3.80
CA SER A 37 -8.05 -6.24 -4.61
C SER A 37 -7.67 -6.21 -6.08
N ALA A 38 -6.64 -5.46 -6.45
CA ALA A 38 -6.16 -5.32 -7.82
C ALA A 38 -7.18 -4.65 -8.75
N GLN A 39 -8.12 -3.90 -8.20
CA GLN A 39 -9.08 -3.14 -8.99
C GLN A 39 -8.48 -1.87 -9.55
N SER A 40 -7.48 -1.34 -8.89
CA SER A 40 -6.74 -0.18 -9.37
C SER A 40 -5.30 -0.28 -8.89
N THR A 41 -4.43 0.57 -9.44
CA THR A 41 -3.02 0.59 -9.10
C THR A 41 -2.68 1.96 -8.53
N PRO A 42 -1.92 2.04 -7.43
CA PRO A 42 -1.48 3.33 -6.93
C PRO A 42 -0.53 3.99 -7.92
N ASP A 43 -0.50 5.33 -7.93
CA ASP A 43 0.43 6.04 -8.78
C ASP A 43 1.86 5.93 -8.23
N LEU A 44 2.82 6.38 -9.03
CA LEU A 44 4.24 6.25 -8.68
C LEU A 44 4.57 6.91 -7.34
N GLN A 45 4.00 8.09 -7.08
CA GLN A 45 4.26 8.81 -5.83
C GLN A 45 3.78 8.00 -4.62
N LYS A 46 2.63 7.37 -4.74
CA LYS A 46 2.09 6.54 -3.66
C LYS A 46 2.92 5.27 -3.49
N ILE A 47 3.42 4.70 -4.58
CA ILE A 47 4.29 3.53 -4.50
C ILE A 47 5.59 3.88 -3.76
N ILE A 48 6.19 5.01 -4.08
CA ILE A 48 7.41 5.45 -3.42
C ILE A 48 7.15 5.70 -1.94
N ARG A 49 6.03 6.35 -1.63
CA ARG A 49 5.66 6.64 -0.25
C ARG A 49 5.45 5.34 0.55
N MET A 50 4.79 4.36 -0.07
CA MET A 50 4.60 3.06 0.58
C MET A 50 5.93 2.35 0.83
N ALA A 51 6.86 2.43 -0.11
CA ALA A 51 8.17 1.82 0.06
C ALA A 51 8.90 2.43 1.26
N GLU A 52 8.84 3.73 1.40
CA GLU A 52 9.42 4.42 2.56
C GLU A 52 8.75 3.98 3.85
N LEU A 53 7.43 3.92 3.82
CA LEU A 53 6.62 3.57 4.98
C LEU A 53 6.88 2.14 5.43
N PHE A 54 6.99 1.22 4.49
CA PHE A 54 7.24 -0.19 4.76
C PHE A 54 8.72 -0.51 4.91
N GLN A 55 9.59 0.45 4.64
CA GLN A 55 11.05 0.27 4.71
C GLN A 55 11.54 -0.84 3.79
N VAL A 56 11.02 -0.86 2.58
CA VAL A 56 11.43 -1.82 1.55
C VAL A 56 12.00 -1.08 0.35
N SER A 57 12.74 -1.81 -0.49
CA SER A 57 13.30 -1.25 -1.71
C SER A 57 12.23 -1.06 -2.77
N THR A 58 12.37 -0.05 -3.61
CA THR A 58 11.47 0.20 -4.74
C THR A 58 11.97 -0.42 -6.03
N ASP A 59 13.12 -1.07 -6.02
CA ASP A 59 13.76 -1.54 -7.24
C ASP A 59 13.70 -3.05 -7.45
N TYR A 60 12.63 -3.68 -7.00
CA TYR A 60 12.40 -5.09 -7.29
C TYR A 60 11.30 -5.30 -8.31
#